data_c5d7b9bd1c86ed1dca702e3570bdb07d
#
_entry.id   c5d7b9bd1c86ed1dca702e3570bdb07d
#
_cell.length_a   1.000
_cell.length_b   1.000
_cell.length_c   1.000
_cell.angle_alpha   90.00
_cell.angle_beta   90.00
_cell.angle_gamma   90.00
#
_symmetry.space_group_name_H-M   'P 1'
#
loop_
_entity.id
_entity.type
_entity.pdbx_description
1 polymer ?
#
loop_
_entity_poly.entity_id
_entity_poly.type
_entity_poly.pdbx_seq_one_letter_code
_entity_poly.pdbx_strand_id
1 'polypeptide(L)'
;MTTIESGTSLESTAPLDASTPIITEGCYAVVRKVGGEHQRVVRLTTNSNVLVEKLRFEAESAIGHPFGLFEVIGKRLVPATVEDLRKRDGGDIEMAAVDADNIGLNGNENGEVIAPSALDAETRQELTEEQISAMKQEGGRGNDVVSKLVSGSASFGSRTSFAKSKYIRRKTKKHSDRVLILKPTIRLLCEAYLRKDYDRAGCLRIDQLSLIIHQGAVHMGRKVLVFDQVLGLITAATTERLAGAGACIHLHRGTVAQSIPCFQSMEFSPEIISTFYPVRIDSILNGFKQPADEGTEKEKMETEETENDVDEPSAQPVHQWRKHDAEWYAVAAQKKAERLQRESEGLAAIEQGLDTILIGSRSVDPCSLLDLLYDKLRPSGNVVVYSPTIQHCQRAQRWLRERGAIHMVLSDQMYRVQQVLPDRTHPLMSQMVVGGYVLAAIKVIGGSEKKE
;
A
#
# COMPACT_ATOMS: atom_id res chain seq x y z
N MET A 1 35.40 38.53 41.38
CA MET A 1 35.28 38.77 39.92
C MET A 1 35.71 37.51 39.25
N THR A 2 34.81 36.68 38.88
CA THR A 2 35.07 35.56 38.00
C THR A 2 33.78 35.32 37.23
N THR A 3 33.85 35.56 35.96
CA THR A 3 32.80 35.56 34.95
C THR A 3 32.33 34.13 34.72
N ILE A 4 31.02 33.90 34.78
CA ILE A 4 30.36 32.65 34.37
C ILE A 4 30.07 32.76 32.90
N GLU A 5 30.77 32.01 32.08
CA GLU A 5 30.42 31.79 30.68
C GLU A 5 29.28 30.77 30.59
N SER A 6 28.21 31.21 30.00
CA SER A 6 27.08 30.41 29.59
C SER A 6 27.39 29.66 28.30
N GLY A 7 27.73 28.41 28.39
CA GLY A 7 27.90 27.50 27.24
C GLY A 7 26.64 26.73 26.96
N THR A 8 25.88 27.16 25.99
CA THR A 8 24.76 26.51 25.36
C THR A 8 25.24 25.52 24.32
N SER A 9 24.48 24.51 24.15
CA SER A 9 24.32 23.61 23.00
C SER A 9 24.59 22.14 23.33
N LEU A 10 23.54 21.51 23.75
CA LEU A 10 23.41 20.06 23.70
C LEU A 10 22.74 19.67 22.35
N GLU A 11 23.51 19.66 21.31
CA GLU A 11 23.23 18.86 20.13
C GLU A 11 23.80 17.46 20.34
N SER A 12 23.06 16.61 21.01
CA SER A 12 23.32 15.18 21.02
C SER A 12 22.58 14.53 19.87
N THR A 13 23.05 14.76 18.66
CA THR A 13 22.76 13.87 17.53
C THR A 13 23.75 12.71 17.60
N ALA A 14 23.28 11.57 18.11
CA ALA A 14 23.99 10.33 17.86
C ALA A 14 24.23 10.20 16.35
N PRO A 15 25.43 9.82 15.89
CA PRO A 15 25.71 9.71 14.47
C PRO A 15 24.71 8.72 13.85
N LEU A 16 23.96 9.20 12.86
CA LEU A 16 23.07 8.35 12.06
C LEU A 16 23.94 7.26 11.45
N ASP A 17 23.60 6.02 11.73
CA ASP A 17 24.24 4.86 11.13
C ASP A 17 24.15 5.01 9.62
N ALA A 18 25.28 4.91 8.90
CA ALA A 18 25.36 5.14 7.46
C ALA A 18 24.41 4.24 6.63
N SER A 19 23.77 3.27 7.28
CA SER A 19 22.78 2.35 6.72
C SER A 19 21.33 2.86 6.79
N THR A 20 21.05 3.97 7.49
CA THR A 20 19.66 4.43 7.70
C THR A 20 19.16 5.13 6.43
N PRO A 21 18.09 4.64 5.80
CA PRO A 21 17.55 5.25 4.58
C PRO A 21 17.02 6.66 4.88
N ILE A 22 17.45 7.63 4.06
CA ILE A 22 17.05 9.03 4.14
C ILE A 22 15.94 9.31 3.14
N ILE A 23 15.00 10.16 3.51
CA ILE A 23 13.92 10.64 2.65
C ILE A 23 14.52 11.61 1.63
N THR A 24 14.44 11.25 0.35
CA THR A 24 14.91 12.08 -0.77
C THR A 24 13.70 12.72 -1.47
N GLU A 25 13.95 13.83 -2.19
CA GLU A 25 12.89 14.45 -2.99
C GLU A 25 12.37 13.49 -4.05
N GLY A 26 11.06 13.42 -4.17
CA GLY A 26 10.37 12.58 -5.14
C GLY A 26 10.23 11.12 -4.74
N CYS A 27 10.77 10.69 -3.59
CA CYS A 27 10.62 9.32 -3.12
C CYS A 27 9.19 9.01 -2.65
N TYR A 28 8.84 7.73 -2.69
CA TYR A 28 7.57 7.25 -2.15
C TYR A 28 7.70 6.95 -0.66
N ALA A 29 6.63 7.24 0.07
CA ALA A 29 6.51 6.93 1.49
C ALA A 29 5.12 6.42 1.83
N VAL A 30 5.04 5.58 2.85
CA VAL A 30 3.78 5.22 3.49
C VAL A 30 3.63 6.05 4.75
N VAL A 31 2.65 6.95 4.74
CA VAL A 31 2.39 7.86 5.86
C VAL A 31 1.21 7.36 6.67
N ARG A 32 1.38 7.27 7.98
CA ARG A 32 0.37 6.86 8.94
C ARG A 32 0.38 7.76 10.16
N LYS A 33 -0.79 8.24 10.57
CA LYS A 33 -0.95 8.93 11.85
C LYS A 33 -0.76 7.94 13.00
N VAL A 34 -0.04 8.34 14.06
CA VAL A 34 0.12 7.51 15.25
C VAL A 34 -1.23 7.31 15.93
N GLY A 35 -1.59 6.04 16.18
CA GLY A 35 -2.92 5.67 16.68
C GLY A 35 -4.03 5.76 15.63
N GLY A 36 -3.75 6.22 14.41
CA GLY A 36 -4.68 6.25 13.28
C GLY A 36 -4.82 4.89 12.61
N GLU A 37 -5.90 4.72 11.85
CA GLU A 37 -6.17 3.48 11.09
C GLU A 37 -5.80 3.61 9.62
N HIS A 38 -5.82 4.84 9.10
CA HIS A 38 -5.56 5.08 7.68
C HIS A 38 -4.07 5.20 7.39
N GLN A 39 -3.67 4.51 6.34
CA GLN A 39 -2.33 4.61 5.75
C GLN A 39 -2.48 5.22 4.35
N ARG A 40 -1.54 6.06 3.98
CA ARG A 40 -1.53 6.69 2.67
C ARG A 40 -0.17 6.55 2.01
N VAL A 41 -0.17 6.03 0.80
CA VAL A 41 1.02 6.02 -0.05
C VAL A 41 1.08 7.37 -0.76
N VAL A 42 2.19 8.08 -0.60
CA VAL A 42 2.40 9.42 -1.16
C VAL A 42 3.79 9.52 -1.76
N ARG A 43 3.92 10.36 -2.77
CA ARG A 43 5.22 10.78 -3.29
C ARG A 43 5.58 12.11 -2.62
N LEU A 44 6.74 12.16 -1.97
CA LEU A 44 7.19 13.33 -1.22
C LEU A 44 7.95 14.28 -2.15
N THR A 45 7.39 15.45 -2.40
CA THR A 45 8.00 16.50 -3.23
C THR A 45 7.96 17.83 -2.48
N THR A 46 8.88 18.73 -2.77
CA THR A 46 9.02 20.05 -2.13
C THR A 46 7.70 20.85 -2.12
N ASN A 47 6.89 20.74 -3.16
CA ASN A 47 5.64 21.50 -3.27
C ASN A 47 4.38 20.72 -2.85
N SER A 48 4.53 19.53 -2.24
CA SER A 48 3.38 18.70 -1.89
C SER A 48 2.93 18.88 -0.44
N ASN A 49 1.62 19.01 -0.27
CA ASN A 49 0.96 18.97 1.03
C ASN A 49 0.35 17.59 1.24
N VAL A 50 0.73 16.94 2.31
CA VAL A 50 0.20 15.61 2.67
C VAL A 50 -0.92 15.77 3.69
N LEU A 51 -2.04 15.10 3.41
CA LEU A 51 -3.17 15.01 4.33
C LEU A 51 -3.38 13.55 4.74
N VAL A 52 -3.27 13.26 6.03
CA VAL A 52 -3.58 11.94 6.60
C VAL A 52 -4.62 12.10 7.70
N GLU A 53 -5.80 11.54 7.50
CA GLU A 53 -6.98 11.80 8.32
C GLU A 53 -7.31 13.32 8.39
N LYS A 54 -7.14 13.94 9.54
CA LYS A 54 -7.33 15.39 9.74
C LYS A 54 -6.01 16.17 9.87
N LEU A 55 -4.87 15.48 9.75
CA LEU A 55 -3.56 16.08 9.93
C LEU A 55 -2.96 16.43 8.57
N ARG A 56 -2.61 17.69 8.40
CA ARG A 56 -2.02 18.24 7.18
C ARG A 56 -0.64 18.80 7.46
N PHE A 57 0.33 18.48 6.60
CA PHE A 57 1.70 18.97 6.71
C PHE A 57 2.36 19.09 5.33
N GLU A 58 3.45 19.87 5.28
CA GLU A 58 4.27 20.10 4.11
C GLU A 58 5.32 18.97 4.00
N ALA A 59 5.36 18.27 2.86
CA ALA A 59 6.27 17.16 2.67
C ALA A 59 7.75 17.58 2.65
N GLU A 60 8.02 18.81 2.22
CA GLU A 60 9.38 19.39 2.18
C GLU A 60 10.09 19.26 3.52
N SER A 61 9.38 19.46 4.62
CA SER A 61 9.96 19.39 5.97
C SER A 61 10.41 17.99 6.41
N ALA A 62 10.05 16.94 5.65
CA ALA A 62 10.53 15.58 5.87
C ALA A 62 11.79 15.25 5.04
N ILE A 63 12.04 15.97 3.95
CA ILE A 63 13.14 15.68 3.03
C ILE A 63 14.47 15.94 3.73
N GLY A 64 15.44 15.04 3.56
CA GLY A 64 16.75 15.08 4.22
C GLY A 64 16.79 14.42 5.59
N HIS A 65 15.65 13.99 6.14
CA HIS A 65 15.59 13.27 7.39
C HIS A 65 15.41 11.75 7.17
N PRO A 66 15.79 10.92 8.15
CA PRO A 66 15.54 9.48 8.07
C PRO A 66 14.04 9.18 8.12
N PHE A 67 13.63 8.06 7.51
CA PHE A 67 12.31 7.51 7.70
C PHE A 67 12.07 7.20 9.18
N GLY A 68 10.88 7.54 9.69
CA GLY A 68 10.59 7.30 11.10
C GLY A 68 9.42 8.11 11.62
N LEU A 69 9.52 8.49 12.89
CA LEU A 69 8.51 9.21 13.62
C LEU A 69 8.75 10.72 13.54
N PHE A 70 7.67 11.46 13.24
CA PHE A 70 7.67 12.91 13.19
C PHE A 70 6.52 13.49 14.02
N GLU A 71 6.74 14.63 14.60
CA GLU A 71 5.72 15.48 15.22
C GLU A 71 5.36 16.63 14.26
N VAL A 72 4.07 16.87 14.08
CA VAL A 72 3.57 17.97 13.23
C VAL A 72 3.36 19.21 14.10
N ILE A 73 4.15 20.24 13.86
CA ILE A 73 4.05 21.53 14.55
C ILE A 73 3.60 22.59 13.53
N GLY A 74 2.36 23.04 13.66
CA GLY A 74 1.73 23.87 12.63
C GLY A 74 1.52 23.06 11.34
N LYS A 75 2.35 23.28 10.33
CA LYS A 75 2.36 22.53 9.06
C LYS A 75 3.69 21.85 8.79
N ARG A 76 4.69 22.01 9.65
CA ARG A 76 6.02 21.45 9.48
C ARG A 76 6.19 20.18 10.30
N LEU A 77 7.04 19.32 9.81
CA LEU A 77 7.43 18.07 10.46
C LEU A 77 8.76 18.27 11.19
N VAL A 78 8.80 17.80 12.42
CA VAL A 78 10.02 17.73 13.23
C VAL A 78 10.29 16.27 13.56
N PRO A 79 11.50 15.74 13.30
CA PRO A 79 11.85 14.38 13.71
C PRO A 79 11.66 14.19 15.21
N ALA A 80 11.07 13.08 15.62
CA ALA A 80 10.86 12.73 17.01
C ALA A 80 11.46 11.36 17.32
N THR A 81 12.23 11.25 18.40
CA THR A 81 12.75 9.97 18.86
C THR A 81 11.76 9.28 19.80
N VAL A 82 11.86 7.95 19.89
CA VAL A 82 11.05 7.17 20.86
C VAL A 82 11.39 7.58 22.30
N GLU A 83 12.65 7.96 22.54
CA GLU A 83 13.09 8.44 23.86
C GLU A 83 12.48 9.81 24.22
N ASP A 84 12.35 10.71 23.25
CA ASP A 84 11.64 11.97 23.43
C ASP A 84 10.17 11.72 23.77
N LEU A 85 9.57 10.69 23.20
CA LEU A 85 8.21 10.27 23.52
C LEU A 85 8.12 9.76 24.96
N ARG A 86 9.04 8.89 25.38
CA ARG A 86 9.07 8.35 26.75
C ARG A 86 9.32 9.42 27.80
N LYS A 87 10.22 10.36 27.52
CA LYS A 87 10.49 11.48 28.44
C LYS A 87 9.33 12.47 28.54
N ARG A 88 8.56 12.66 27.47
CA ARG A 88 7.47 13.63 27.39
C ARG A 88 6.09 13.05 27.70
N ASP A 89 5.87 11.77 27.39
CA ASP A 89 4.65 11.02 27.70
C ASP A 89 4.79 10.22 29.00
N GLY A 90 6.02 10.24 29.54
CA GLY A 90 6.45 9.38 30.60
C GLY A 90 5.86 9.71 31.94
N GLY A 91 4.84 9.07 32.28
CA GLY A 91 4.34 8.94 33.60
C GLY A 91 2.89 9.31 33.77
N ASP A 92 2.47 10.51 33.30
CA ASP A 92 1.19 11.06 33.75
C ASP A 92 -0.04 10.38 33.09
N ILE A 93 0.07 9.95 31.84
CA ILE A 93 -1.08 9.33 31.16
C ILE A 93 -1.09 7.80 31.35
N GLU A 94 0.07 7.15 31.40
CA GLU A 94 0.17 5.73 31.78
C GLU A 94 -0.04 5.52 33.26
N MET A 95 0.48 6.40 34.13
CA MET A 95 0.23 6.35 35.57
C MET A 95 -1.25 6.62 35.90
N ALA A 96 -1.91 7.53 35.21
CA ALA A 96 -3.36 7.71 35.38
C ALA A 96 -4.17 6.47 34.95
N ALA A 97 -3.63 5.64 34.05
CA ALA A 97 -4.24 4.35 33.71
C ALA A 97 -3.90 3.25 34.74
N VAL A 98 -2.68 3.29 35.32
CA VAL A 98 -2.21 2.31 36.35
C VAL A 98 -2.78 2.63 37.73
N ASP A 99 -2.89 3.90 38.09
CA ASP A 99 -3.54 4.31 39.34
C ASP A 99 -5.06 4.05 39.33
N ALA A 100 -5.67 3.94 38.15
CA ALA A 100 -7.06 3.54 38.02
C ALA A 100 -7.30 2.05 38.34
N ASP A 101 -6.27 1.20 38.24
CA ASP A 101 -6.35 -0.23 38.58
C ASP A 101 -6.26 -0.46 40.12
N ASN A 102 -5.79 0.53 40.88
CA ASN A 102 -5.60 0.40 42.32
C ASN A 102 -6.77 0.99 43.18
N ILE A 103 -7.81 1.52 42.54
CA ILE A 103 -9.01 1.99 43.28
C ILE A 103 -10.13 0.97 43.11
N GLY A 104 -10.17 0.04 44.06
CA GLY A 104 -11.34 -0.67 44.56
C GLY A 104 -12.33 -1.28 43.56
N LEU A 105 -12.22 -2.56 43.40
CA LEU A 105 -13.29 -3.48 43.05
C LEU A 105 -14.53 -3.23 43.96
N ASN A 106 -15.51 -2.50 43.46
CA ASN A 106 -16.90 -2.71 43.83
C ASN A 106 -17.75 -2.58 42.56
N GLY A 107 -18.02 -3.72 41.96
CA GLY A 107 -18.84 -3.84 40.80
C GLY A 107 -20.32 -3.75 41.12
N ASN A 108 -21.07 -3.18 40.23
CA ASN A 108 -22.45 -3.55 40.02
C ASN A 108 -22.59 -3.91 38.51
N GLU A 109 -22.75 -5.19 38.28
CA GLU A 109 -23.13 -5.74 36.98
C GLU A 109 -24.62 -5.49 36.79
N ASN A 110 -25.00 -4.43 36.13
CA ASN A 110 -26.27 -4.38 35.40
C ASN A 110 -26.15 -3.33 34.31
N GLY A 111 -26.01 -3.84 33.08
CA GLY A 111 -26.01 -3.04 31.87
C GLY A 111 -27.44 -2.59 31.53
N GLU A 112 -27.89 -1.50 32.07
CA GLU A 112 -29.03 -0.78 31.52
C GLU A 112 -28.54 0.28 30.53
N VAL A 113 -28.97 0.14 29.30
CA VAL A 113 -28.84 1.17 28.27
C VAL A 113 -29.87 2.26 28.61
N ILE A 114 -29.42 3.29 29.30
CA ILE A 114 -30.26 4.47 29.54
C ILE A 114 -30.25 5.32 28.28
N ALA A 115 -31.43 5.53 27.72
CA ALA A 115 -31.70 6.42 26.60
C ALA A 115 -31.30 7.86 26.91
N PRO A 116 -30.90 8.68 25.91
CA PRO A 116 -30.45 10.05 26.12
C PRO A 116 -31.64 11.01 26.31
N SER A 117 -32.09 11.13 27.52
CA SER A 117 -33.00 12.22 27.86
C SER A 117 -32.75 12.67 29.31
N ALA A 118 -32.46 13.95 29.47
CA ALA A 118 -32.46 14.76 30.70
C ALA A 118 -31.24 14.76 31.63
N LEU A 119 -30.03 14.40 31.21
CA LEU A 119 -28.80 14.57 32.00
C LEU A 119 -27.77 15.54 31.33
N ASP A 120 -28.25 16.57 30.65
CA ASP A 120 -27.42 17.34 29.72
C ASP A 120 -26.57 18.45 30.34
N ALA A 121 -26.66 18.73 31.64
CA ALA A 121 -25.91 19.80 32.26
C ALA A 121 -24.61 19.34 32.97
N GLU A 122 -24.55 18.14 33.51
CA GLU A 122 -23.40 17.63 34.27
C GLU A 122 -22.34 16.88 33.45
N THR A 123 -22.61 16.57 32.19
CA THR A 123 -21.69 15.83 31.28
C THR A 123 -20.91 16.74 30.35
N ARG A 124 -21.05 18.05 30.45
CA ARG A 124 -20.40 18.99 29.55
C ARG A 124 -18.89 18.99 29.71
N GLN A 125 -18.23 18.85 28.60
CA GLN A 125 -16.79 19.08 28.42
C GLN A 125 -16.57 20.61 28.56
N GLU A 126 -15.69 21.06 29.43
CA GLU A 126 -15.37 22.49 29.61
C GLU A 126 -14.66 23.09 28.37
N LEU A 127 -13.91 22.30 27.62
CA LEU A 127 -13.18 22.75 26.43
C LEU A 127 -14.05 22.70 25.18
N THR A 128 -14.20 23.84 24.52
CA THR A 128 -14.86 23.97 23.22
C THR A 128 -13.91 23.58 22.07
N GLU A 129 -14.48 23.28 20.88
CA GLU A 129 -13.69 22.94 19.70
C GLU A 129 -12.82 24.12 19.22
N GLU A 130 -13.30 25.34 19.43
CA GLU A 130 -12.57 26.58 19.11
C GLU A 130 -11.36 26.78 20.03
N GLN A 131 -11.48 26.53 21.33
CA GLN A 131 -10.37 26.59 22.29
C GLN A 131 -9.30 25.52 21.98
N ILE A 132 -9.71 24.32 21.59
CA ILE A 132 -8.78 23.25 21.15
C ILE A 132 -8.05 23.68 19.88
N SER A 133 -8.74 24.33 18.94
CA SER A 133 -8.15 24.82 17.71
C SER A 133 -7.14 25.96 17.98
N ALA A 134 -7.50 26.91 18.86
CA ALA A 134 -6.62 27.98 19.28
C ALA A 134 -5.35 27.45 19.97
N MET A 135 -5.50 26.51 20.90
CA MET A 135 -4.35 25.87 21.56
C MET A 135 -3.39 25.18 20.56
N LYS A 136 -3.93 24.55 19.54
CA LYS A 136 -3.10 23.90 18.49
C LYS A 136 -2.40 24.94 17.60
N GLN A 137 -3.05 26.07 17.32
CA GLN A 137 -2.45 27.17 16.55
C GLN A 137 -1.34 27.88 17.34
N GLU A 138 -1.45 27.98 18.65
CA GLU A 138 -0.44 28.51 19.57
C GLU A 138 0.73 27.55 19.84
N GLY A 139 0.75 26.37 19.18
CA GLY A 139 1.81 25.37 19.34
C GLY A 139 1.60 24.37 20.47
N GLY A 140 0.39 24.34 21.05
CA GLY A 140 -0.02 23.34 22.05
C GLY A 140 0.01 21.93 21.48
N ARG A 141 0.59 20.99 22.21
CA ARG A 141 0.76 19.60 21.80
C ARG A 141 -0.51 18.79 21.99
N GLY A 142 -0.65 17.74 21.20
CA GLY A 142 -1.80 16.83 21.29
C GLY A 142 -2.00 16.24 22.70
N ASN A 143 -0.92 15.96 23.42
CA ASN A 143 -0.99 15.45 24.81
C ASN A 143 -1.50 16.48 25.79
N ASP A 144 -1.10 17.77 25.67
CA ASP A 144 -1.58 18.84 26.52
C ASP A 144 -3.09 19.02 26.33
N VAL A 145 -3.56 18.89 25.09
CA VAL A 145 -5.00 18.90 24.76
C VAL A 145 -5.71 17.72 25.42
N VAL A 146 -5.13 16.52 25.38
CA VAL A 146 -5.74 15.33 25.99
C VAL A 146 -5.79 15.47 27.51
N SER A 147 -4.71 15.93 28.15
CA SER A 147 -4.66 16.16 29.60
C SER A 147 -5.73 17.17 30.06
N LYS A 148 -5.87 18.28 29.34
CA LYS A 148 -6.94 19.27 29.61
C LYS A 148 -8.35 18.71 29.34
N LEU A 149 -8.51 17.83 28.34
CA LEU A 149 -9.79 17.17 28.09
C LEU A 149 -10.15 16.14 29.16
N VAL A 150 -9.16 15.52 29.78
CA VAL A 150 -9.35 14.58 30.90
C VAL A 150 -9.73 15.37 32.18
N SER A 151 -8.97 16.42 32.51
CA SER A 151 -9.24 17.25 33.69
C SER A 151 -10.56 18.03 33.61
N GLY A 152 -10.93 18.51 32.41
CA GLY A 152 -12.18 19.23 32.16
C GLY A 152 -13.42 18.35 31.93
N SER A 153 -13.31 17.03 32.16
CA SER A 153 -14.45 16.10 31.99
C SER A 153 -15.08 15.77 33.34
N ALA A 154 -16.19 16.39 33.68
CA ALA A 154 -16.90 16.20 34.96
C ALA A 154 -17.24 14.71 35.25
N SER A 155 -17.55 13.92 34.21
CA SER A 155 -17.89 12.51 34.35
C SER A 155 -16.69 11.56 34.34
N PHE A 156 -15.44 12.05 34.14
CA PHE A 156 -14.28 11.14 33.99
C PHE A 156 -13.99 10.41 35.30
N GLY A 157 -14.09 11.08 36.46
CA GLY A 157 -13.81 10.49 37.77
C GLY A 157 -14.69 9.27 38.10
N SER A 158 -15.97 9.32 37.71
CA SER A 158 -16.98 8.31 38.02
C SER A 158 -16.95 7.08 37.09
N ARG A 159 -16.13 7.09 36.00
CA ARG A 159 -16.07 6.00 35.05
C ARG A 159 -15.24 4.83 35.57
N THR A 160 -15.56 3.61 35.07
CA THR A 160 -14.74 2.42 35.31
C THR A 160 -13.33 2.59 34.71
N SER A 161 -12.33 1.87 35.21
CA SER A 161 -10.95 1.87 34.70
C SER A 161 -10.91 1.64 33.19
N PHE A 162 -11.68 0.67 32.72
CA PHE A 162 -11.82 0.36 31.29
C PHE A 162 -12.39 1.55 30.49
N ALA A 163 -13.45 2.19 30.98
CA ALA A 163 -14.05 3.33 30.32
C ALA A 163 -13.11 4.55 30.31
N LYS A 164 -12.30 4.75 31.36
CA LYS A 164 -11.25 5.77 31.44
C LYS A 164 -10.16 5.50 30.38
N SER A 165 -9.60 4.30 30.33
CA SER A 165 -8.59 3.90 29.35
C SER A 165 -9.11 4.04 27.91
N LYS A 166 -10.34 3.61 27.65
CA LYS A 166 -10.99 3.77 26.35
C LYS A 166 -11.17 5.23 25.96
N TYR A 167 -11.55 6.09 26.90
CA TYR A 167 -11.70 7.53 26.69
C TYR A 167 -10.37 8.18 26.34
N ILE A 168 -9.32 7.96 27.15
CA ILE A 168 -7.97 8.49 26.93
C ILE A 168 -7.49 8.03 25.54
N ARG A 169 -7.51 6.73 25.26
CA ARG A 169 -7.08 6.17 23.98
C ARG A 169 -7.81 6.80 22.77
N ARG A 170 -9.12 7.02 22.90
CA ARG A 170 -9.91 7.68 21.84
C ARG A 170 -9.51 9.15 21.66
N LYS A 171 -9.25 9.89 22.74
CA LYS A 171 -8.84 11.29 22.69
C LYS A 171 -7.40 11.44 22.20
N THR A 172 -6.48 10.61 22.65
CA THR A 172 -5.10 10.56 22.12
C THR A 172 -5.10 10.27 20.62
N LYS A 173 -5.88 9.27 20.16
CA LYS A 173 -6.05 9.00 18.74
C LYS A 173 -6.56 10.21 17.95
N LYS A 174 -7.55 10.93 18.50
CA LYS A 174 -8.15 12.10 17.84
C LYS A 174 -7.19 13.28 17.76
N HIS A 175 -6.44 13.56 18.82
CA HIS A 175 -5.64 14.78 18.97
C HIS A 175 -4.14 14.58 18.76
N SER A 176 -3.67 13.34 18.53
CA SER A 176 -2.26 13.08 18.19
C SER A 176 -1.83 13.90 16.97
N ASP A 177 -0.70 14.58 17.10
CA ASP A 177 -0.05 15.35 16.04
C ASP A 177 1.18 14.64 15.48
N ARG A 178 1.29 13.34 15.70
CA ARG A 178 2.42 12.51 15.30
C ARG A 178 2.10 11.66 14.10
N VAL A 179 3.06 11.58 13.19
CA VAL A 179 2.99 10.76 11.98
C VAL A 179 4.21 9.86 11.88
N LEU A 180 3.99 8.66 11.37
CA LEU A 180 5.04 7.75 10.93
C LEU A 180 5.17 7.92 9.42
N ILE A 181 6.37 8.24 8.95
CA ILE A 181 6.75 8.23 7.55
C ILE A 181 7.64 7.01 7.36
N LEU A 182 7.15 6.02 6.63
CA LEU A 182 7.78 4.71 6.50
C LEU A 182 8.22 4.48 5.07
N LYS A 183 9.39 3.87 4.89
CA LYS A 183 9.80 3.37 3.58
C LYS A 183 8.79 2.32 3.11
N PRO A 184 8.33 2.38 1.85
CA PRO A 184 7.41 1.39 1.32
C PRO A 184 7.97 -0.03 1.42
N THR A 185 7.12 -0.95 1.82
CA THR A 185 7.35 -2.40 1.79
C THR A 185 6.11 -3.06 1.22
N ILE A 186 6.24 -4.27 0.68
CA ILE A 186 5.10 -5.02 0.13
C ILE A 186 3.95 -5.10 1.12
N ARG A 187 4.24 -5.36 2.40
CA ARG A 187 3.23 -5.41 3.45
C ARG A 187 2.51 -4.09 3.64
N LEU A 188 3.23 -2.99 3.77
CA LEU A 188 2.65 -1.65 3.98
C LEU A 188 1.82 -1.21 2.78
N LEU A 189 2.28 -1.49 1.56
CA LEU A 189 1.54 -1.18 0.34
C LEU A 189 0.25 -2.01 0.25
N CYS A 190 0.33 -3.33 0.50
CA CYS A 190 -0.82 -4.20 0.52
C CYS A 190 -1.89 -3.70 1.52
N GLU A 191 -1.50 -3.41 2.76
CA GLU A 191 -2.39 -2.90 3.79
C GLU A 191 -2.97 -1.51 3.43
N ALA A 192 -2.16 -0.60 2.87
CA ALA A 192 -2.58 0.74 2.50
C ALA A 192 -3.60 0.73 1.35
N TYR A 193 -3.33 -0.02 0.29
CA TYR A 193 -4.22 -0.10 -0.87
C TYR A 193 -5.49 -0.89 -0.56
N LEU A 194 -5.41 -1.97 0.22
CA LEU A 194 -6.57 -2.74 0.64
C LEU A 194 -7.57 -1.87 1.44
N ARG A 195 -7.07 -0.99 2.31
CA ARG A 195 -7.92 -0.07 3.09
C ARG A 195 -8.44 1.10 2.27
N LYS A 196 -7.66 1.55 1.28
CA LYS A 196 -8.04 2.68 0.43
C LYS A 196 -9.11 2.31 -0.59
N ASP A 197 -8.95 1.17 -1.24
CA ASP A 197 -9.81 0.72 -2.33
C ASP A 197 -9.76 -0.80 -2.41
N TYR A 198 -10.65 -1.42 -1.64
CA TYR A 198 -10.75 -2.86 -1.47
C TYR A 198 -10.98 -3.58 -2.81
N ASP A 199 -11.86 -3.01 -3.64
CA ASP A 199 -12.22 -3.63 -4.92
C ASP A 199 -11.07 -3.55 -5.93
N ARG A 200 -10.37 -2.41 -6.03
CA ARG A 200 -9.22 -2.28 -6.92
C ARG A 200 -8.03 -3.11 -6.45
N ALA A 201 -7.85 -3.27 -5.15
CA ALA A 201 -6.87 -4.20 -4.59
C ALA A 201 -7.27 -5.67 -4.77
N GLY A 202 -8.47 -5.94 -5.36
CA GLY A 202 -8.97 -7.29 -5.60
C GLY A 202 -9.18 -8.07 -4.31
N CYS A 203 -9.49 -7.42 -3.20
CA CYS A 203 -9.63 -8.03 -1.87
C CYS A 203 -8.37 -8.76 -1.38
N LEU A 204 -7.21 -8.54 -2.02
CA LEU A 204 -5.96 -9.24 -1.73
C LEU A 204 -5.36 -8.79 -0.40
N ARG A 205 -5.31 -9.68 0.58
CA ARG A 205 -4.66 -9.47 1.86
C ARG A 205 -3.22 -9.96 1.83
N ILE A 206 -2.42 -9.49 2.80
CA ILE A 206 -1.00 -9.84 2.89
C ILE A 206 -0.76 -11.34 3.15
N ASP A 207 -1.64 -12.00 3.90
CA ASP A 207 -1.57 -13.44 4.13
C ASP A 207 -1.77 -14.23 2.84
N GLN A 208 -2.73 -13.83 2.01
CA GLN A 208 -2.99 -14.44 0.70
C GLN A 208 -1.86 -14.13 -0.30
N LEU A 209 -1.34 -12.91 -0.32
CA LEU A 209 -0.17 -12.57 -1.14
C LEU A 209 1.03 -13.45 -0.78
N SER A 210 1.27 -13.65 0.52
CA SER A 210 2.34 -14.53 1.01
C SER A 210 2.12 -15.98 0.55
N LEU A 211 0.86 -16.45 0.59
CA LEU A 211 0.51 -17.80 0.11
C LEU A 211 0.75 -17.93 -1.40
N ILE A 212 0.38 -16.93 -2.21
CA ILE A 212 0.61 -16.91 -3.67
C ILE A 212 2.11 -17.06 -3.97
N ILE A 213 2.95 -16.27 -3.33
CA ILE A 213 4.41 -16.30 -3.51
C ILE A 213 5.00 -17.64 -3.05
N HIS A 214 4.50 -18.18 -1.94
CA HIS A 214 4.94 -19.47 -1.41
C HIS A 214 4.52 -20.64 -2.32
N GLN A 215 3.27 -20.73 -2.70
CA GLN A 215 2.74 -21.77 -3.58
C GLN A 215 3.32 -21.68 -5.01
N GLY A 216 3.64 -20.47 -5.45
CA GLY A 216 4.37 -20.24 -6.69
C GLY A 216 5.84 -20.62 -6.62
N ALA A 217 6.36 -21.04 -5.47
CA ALA A 217 7.78 -21.31 -5.24
C ALA A 217 8.68 -20.19 -5.79
N VAL A 218 8.28 -18.93 -5.59
CA VAL A 218 9.01 -17.76 -6.08
C VAL A 218 10.27 -17.54 -5.26
N HIS A 219 11.41 -17.63 -5.91
CA HIS A 219 12.72 -17.37 -5.31
C HIS A 219 13.73 -16.92 -6.38
N MET A 220 14.90 -16.50 -5.93
CA MET A 220 16.01 -16.11 -6.78
C MET A 220 16.28 -17.13 -7.89
N GLY A 221 16.52 -16.66 -9.11
CA GLY A 221 16.85 -17.47 -10.29
C GLY A 221 15.65 -18.03 -11.06
N ARG A 222 14.41 -17.91 -10.54
CA ARG A 222 13.19 -18.40 -11.22
C ARG A 222 12.74 -17.47 -12.34
N LYS A 223 12.12 -18.06 -13.38
CA LYS A 223 11.38 -17.35 -14.42
C LYS A 223 9.90 -17.43 -14.12
N VAL A 224 9.36 -16.30 -13.65
CA VAL A 224 7.98 -16.18 -13.16
C VAL A 224 7.19 -15.27 -14.08
N LEU A 225 6.15 -15.80 -14.70
CA LEU A 225 5.21 -14.99 -15.45
C LEU A 225 4.07 -14.54 -14.52
N VAL A 226 3.75 -13.25 -14.57
CA VAL A 226 2.74 -12.63 -13.72
C VAL A 226 1.71 -11.87 -14.55
N PHE A 227 0.44 -12.23 -14.41
CA PHE A 227 -0.68 -11.41 -14.84
C PHE A 227 -1.32 -10.80 -13.61
N ASP A 228 -1.33 -9.46 -13.50
CA ASP A 228 -1.68 -8.77 -12.26
C ASP A 228 -2.76 -7.70 -12.49
N GLN A 229 -3.97 -7.96 -12.00
CA GLN A 229 -5.07 -6.98 -11.93
C GLN A 229 -5.28 -6.42 -10.52
N VAL A 230 -4.31 -6.62 -9.61
CA VAL A 230 -4.38 -6.18 -8.21
C VAL A 230 -3.33 -5.11 -7.90
N LEU A 231 -3.30 -4.07 -8.71
CA LEU A 231 -2.45 -2.87 -8.56
C LEU A 231 -0.94 -3.13 -8.65
N GLY A 232 -0.52 -4.28 -9.18
CA GLY A 232 0.89 -4.65 -9.27
C GLY A 232 1.47 -5.20 -7.96
N LEU A 233 0.63 -5.63 -7.01
CA LEU A 233 1.09 -6.20 -5.73
C LEU A 233 1.79 -7.54 -5.92
N ILE A 234 1.24 -8.42 -6.76
CA ILE A 234 1.85 -9.74 -7.05
C ILE A 234 3.16 -9.53 -7.81
N THR A 235 3.16 -8.62 -8.78
CA THR A 235 4.36 -8.27 -9.56
C THR A 235 5.46 -7.72 -8.67
N ALA A 236 5.13 -6.76 -7.79
CA ALA A 236 6.10 -6.17 -6.86
C ALA A 236 6.68 -7.21 -5.89
N ALA A 237 5.81 -8.06 -5.31
CA ALA A 237 6.25 -9.12 -4.41
C ALA A 237 7.12 -10.17 -5.11
N THR A 238 6.80 -10.52 -6.36
CA THR A 238 7.60 -11.42 -7.19
C THR A 238 8.98 -10.83 -7.47
N THR A 239 9.04 -9.57 -7.91
CA THR A 239 10.30 -8.89 -8.24
C THR A 239 11.20 -8.73 -7.01
N GLU A 240 10.62 -8.35 -5.85
CA GLU A 240 11.36 -8.30 -4.58
C GLU A 240 11.97 -9.67 -4.24
N ARG A 241 11.21 -10.74 -4.43
CA ARG A 241 11.61 -12.10 -4.08
C ARG A 241 12.68 -12.68 -5.01
N LEU A 242 12.72 -12.24 -6.26
CA LEU A 242 13.78 -12.60 -7.22
C LEU A 242 15.12 -11.93 -6.87
N ALA A 243 15.11 -10.82 -6.14
CA ALA A 243 16.30 -10.16 -5.58
C ALA A 243 17.43 -9.95 -6.61
N GLY A 244 17.10 -9.55 -7.84
CA GLY A 244 18.08 -9.28 -8.90
C GLY A 244 18.51 -10.48 -9.73
N ALA A 245 17.98 -11.69 -9.49
CA ALA A 245 18.29 -12.87 -10.27
C ALA A 245 17.03 -13.61 -10.74
N GLY A 246 16.96 -13.97 -12.02
CA GLY A 246 15.80 -14.59 -12.65
C GLY A 246 15.02 -13.62 -13.54
N ALA A 247 13.73 -13.89 -13.76
CA ALA A 247 12.88 -13.05 -14.59
C ALA A 247 11.45 -12.94 -14.01
N CYS A 248 10.98 -11.72 -13.78
CA CYS A 248 9.59 -11.38 -13.55
C CYS A 248 8.98 -10.86 -14.84
N ILE A 249 8.22 -11.68 -15.52
CA ILE A 249 7.60 -11.34 -16.81
C ILE A 249 6.19 -10.88 -16.52
N HIS A 250 5.97 -9.55 -16.60
CA HIS A 250 4.68 -8.93 -16.34
C HIS A 250 3.85 -8.83 -17.60
N LEU A 251 2.80 -9.63 -17.68
CA LEU A 251 1.85 -9.57 -18.79
C LEU A 251 0.90 -8.40 -18.68
N HIS A 252 0.77 -7.64 -19.76
CA HIS A 252 -0.17 -6.54 -19.82
C HIS A 252 -0.95 -6.50 -21.13
N ARG A 253 -2.12 -5.85 -21.07
CA ARG A 253 -2.95 -5.54 -22.23
C ARG A 253 -2.55 -4.18 -22.81
N GLY A 254 -2.80 -4.00 -24.10
CA GLY A 254 -2.56 -2.73 -24.76
C GLY A 254 -1.09 -2.47 -25.09
N THR A 255 -0.84 -1.36 -25.76
CA THR A 255 0.48 -0.95 -26.24
C THR A 255 1.43 -0.48 -25.15
N VAL A 256 0.89 -0.01 -24.04
CA VAL A 256 1.63 0.44 -22.84
C VAL A 256 1.16 -0.34 -21.63
N ALA A 257 2.10 -0.74 -20.79
CA ALA A 257 1.78 -1.42 -19.53
C ALA A 257 0.84 -0.57 -18.67
N GLN A 258 -0.17 -1.21 -18.10
CA GLN A 258 -1.08 -0.55 -17.16
C GLN A 258 -0.30 -0.03 -15.95
N SER A 259 -0.82 1.00 -15.30
CA SER A 259 -0.23 1.52 -14.06
C SER A 259 -0.22 0.45 -12.98
N ILE A 260 0.97 0.16 -12.46
CA ILE A 260 1.23 -0.78 -11.35
C ILE A 260 1.77 0.01 -10.14
N PRO A 261 0.91 0.78 -9.46
CA PRO A 261 1.36 1.75 -8.45
C PRO A 261 2.11 1.10 -7.29
N CYS A 262 1.80 -0.14 -6.94
CA CYS A 262 2.53 -0.84 -5.89
C CYS A 262 3.97 -1.15 -6.28
N PHE A 263 4.20 -1.56 -7.53
CA PHE A 263 5.54 -1.78 -8.07
C PHE A 263 6.34 -0.48 -8.13
N GLN A 264 5.73 0.59 -8.63
CA GLN A 264 6.37 1.91 -8.73
C GLN A 264 6.74 2.47 -7.35
N SER A 265 5.89 2.25 -6.35
CA SER A 265 6.12 2.77 -4.98
C SER A 265 7.23 2.03 -4.23
N MET A 266 7.68 0.89 -4.70
CA MET A 266 8.79 0.14 -4.07
C MET A 266 10.15 0.76 -4.37
N GLU A 267 10.28 1.53 -5.46
CA GLU A 267 11.55 2.16 -5.87
C GLU A 267 12.73 1.18 -5.82
N PHE A 268 12.54 0.04 -6.47
CA PHE A 268 13.55 -1.01 -6.52
C PHE A 268 14.88 -0.51 -7.07
N SER A 269 15.97 -1.07 -6.58
CA SER A 269 17.32 -0.80 -7.12
C SER A 269 17.41 -1.23 -8.60
N PRO A 270 18.32 -0.63 -9.37
CA PRO A 270 18.53 -1.01 -10.77
C PRO A 270 18.78 -2.52 -10.98
N GLU A 271 19.48 -3.16 -10.04
CA GLU A 271 19.73 -4.60 -10.03
C GLU A 271 18.42 -5.40 -9.96
N ILE A 272 17.50 -5.02 -9.08
CA ILE A 272 16.21 -5.68 -8.94
C ILE A 272 15.33 -5.39 -10.16
N ILE A 273 15.32 -4.14 -10.66
CA ILE A 273 14.55 -3.74 -11.86
C ILE A 273 15.04 -4.49 -13.10
N SER A 274 16.30 -4.89 -13.19
CA SER A 274 16.83 -5.63 -14.33
C SER A 274 16.12 -6.97 -14.56
N THR A 275 15.48 -7.53 -13.53
CA THR A 275 14.71 -8.79 -13.63
C THR A 275 13.25 -8.58 -14.08
N PHE A 276 12.80 -7.35 -14.26
CA PHE A 276 11.43 -7.02 -14.61
C PHE A 276 11.26 -6.81 -16.12
N TYR A 277 10.42 -7.61 -16.75
CA TYR A 277 10.14 -7.63 -18.19
C TYR A 277 8.64 -7.42 -18.46
N PRO A 278 8.21 -6.21 -18.85
CA PRO A 278 6.84 -6.01 -19.29
C PRO A 278 6.64 -6.58 -20.71
N VAL A 279 5.68 -7.48 -20.87
CA VAL A 279 5.39 -8.16 -22.14
C VAL A 279 3.93 -7.97 -22.49
N ARG A 280 3.65 -7.60 -23.75
CA ARG A 280 2.29 -7.49 -24.27
C ARG A 280 1.71 -8.89 -24.56
N ILE A 281 0.45 -9.09 -24.20
CA ILE A 281 -0.28 -10.31 -24.57
C ILE A 281 -0.34 -10.45 -26.09
N ASP A 282 -0.51 -9.36 -26.82
CA ASP A 282 -0.53 -9.33 -28.28
C ASP A 282 0.77 -9.85 -28.90
N SER A 283 1.93 -9.53 -28.30
CA SER A 283 3.24 -10.01 -28.78
C SER A 283 3.43 -11.52 -28.64
N ILE A 284 2.73 -12.13 -27.66
CA ILE A 284 2.70 -13.60 -27.53
C ILE A 284 1.79 -14.25 -28.57
N LEU A 285 0.63 -13.62 -28.85
CA LEU A 285 -0.39 -14.15 -29.77
C LEU A 285 0.01 -13.98 -31.25
N ASN A 286 0.47 -12.77 -31.61
CA ASN A 286 0.66 -12.36 -32.99
C ASN A 286 2.13 -12.20 -33.40
N GLY A 287 3.04 -12.53 -32.47
CA GLY A 287 4.46 -12.32 -32.62
C GLY A 287 4.88 -10.87 -32.30
N PHE A 288 6.17 -10.72 -32.00
CA PHE A 288 6.76 -9.42 -31.70
C PHE A 288 6.81 -8.55 -32.96
N LYS A 289 5.95 -7.54 -33.01
CA LYS A 289 5.99 -6.50 -34.05
C LYS A 289 6.60 -5.24 -33.44
N GLN A 290 7.64 -4.72 -34.05
CA GLN A 290 8.09 -3.37 -33.72
C GLN A 290 6.98 -2.42 -34.13
N PRO A 291 6.49 -1.53 -33.23
CA PRO A 291 5.47 -0.54 -33.62
C PRO A 291 6.13 0.57 -34.46
N ALA A 292 6.59 0.21 -35.65
CA ALA A 292 7.21 1.16 -36.58
C ALA A 292 6.16 2.02 -37.28
N ASP A 293 4.89 1.60 -37.31
CA ASP A 293 3.91 2.18 -38.22
C ASP A 293 2.58 2.66 -37.65
N GLU A 294 2.33 2.50 -36.34
CA GLU A 294 1.06 2.97 -35.76
C GLU A 294 0.94 4.52 -35.64
N GLY A 295 2.06 5.23 -35.67
CA GLY A 295 2.09 6.70 -35.64
C GLY A 295 1.66 7.34 -36.95
N THR A 296 1.94 6.67 -38.09
CA THR A 296 1.64 7.19 -39.42
C THR A 296 0.20 6.94 -39.85
N GLU A 297 -0.46 5.92 -39.31
CA GLU A 297 -1.87 5.65 -39.63
C GLU A 297 -2.83 6.53 -38.82
N LYS A 298 -2.51 6.85 -37.57
CA LYS A 298 -3.31 7.80 -36.77
C LYS A 298 -3.20 9.23 -37.26
N GLU A 299 -2.00 9.67 -37.66
CA GLU A 299 -1.85 11.00 -38.28
C GLU A 299 -2.56 11.09 -39.64
N LYS A 300 -2.69 9.99 -40.39
CA LYS A 300 -3.44 9.95 -41.64
C LYS A 300 -4.96 9.92 -41.43
N MET A 301 -5.44 9.24 -40.37
CA MET A 301 -6.89 9.25 -40.05
C MET A 301 -7.36 10.59 -39.48
N GLU A 302 -6.53 11.25 -38.68
CA GLU A 302 -6.88 12.59 -38.14
C GLU A 302 -6.79 13.72 -39.22
N THR A 303 -6.07 13.51 -40.32
CA THR A 303 -6.02 14.47 -41.43
C THR A 303 -7.13 14.27 -42.48
N GLU A 304 -7.75 13.08 -42.55
CA GLU A 304 -8.87 12.83 -43.46
C GLU A 304 -10.25 13.20 -42.88
N GLU A 305 -10.38 13.30 -41.54
CA GLU A 305 -11.65 13.69 -40.88
C GLU A 305 -11.84 15.23 -40.75
N THR A 306 -10.84 16.05 -41.10
CA THR A 306 -10.92 17.52 -40.95
C THR A 306 -11.30 18.28 -42.22
N GLU A 307 -11.63 17.61 -43.33
CA GLU A 307 -12.01 18.31 -44.58
C GLU A 307 -13.52 18.44 -44.86
N ASN A 308 -14.41 17.90 -44.01
CA ASN A 308 -15.84 18.09 -44.20
C ASN A 308 -16.49 18.38 -42.84
N ASP A 309 -16.54 19.65 -42.43
CA ASP A 309 -17.71 20.32 -41.86
C ASP A 309 -17.37 21.76 -41.51
N VAL A 310 -17.88 22.65 -42.33
CA VAL A 310 -17.97 24.09 -42.07
C VAL A 310 -19.31 24.31 -41.38
N ASP A 311 -19.33 24.68 -40.08
CA ASP A 311 -20.27 25.66 -39.54
C ASP A 311 -20.02 25.96 -38.03
N GLU A 312 -19.74 27.24 -37.83
CA GLU A 312 -19.90 28.13 -36.66
C GLU A 312 -19.19 27.88 -35.30
N PRO A 313 -18.67 28.97 -34.69
CA PRO A 313 -17.73 28.89 -33.56
C PRO A 313 -18.42 29.05 -32.22
N SER A 314 -18.41 28.05 -31.39
CA SER A 314 -18.56 28.21 -29.94
C SER A 314 -17.19 28.17 -29.27
N ALA A 315 -16.78 29.32 -28.72
CA ALA A 315 -15.50 29.51 -28.08
C ALA A 315 -15.38 28.64 -26.80
N GLN A 316 -14.63 27.54 -26.91
CA GLN A 316 -14.00 26.89 -25.76
C GLN A 316 -12.48 26.97 -25.91
N PRO A 317 -11.70 27.12 -24.82
CA PRO A 317 -10.27 27.33 -24.92
C PRO A 317 -9.60 26.09 -25.50
N VAL A 318 -9.05 26.24 -26.68
CA VAL A 318 -8.18 25.26 -27.33
C VAL A 318 -7.04 24.97 -26.41
N HIS A 319 -6.95 23.73 -25.92
CA HIS A 319 -5.76 23.23 -25.20
C HIS A 319 -4.57 23.45 -26.15
N GLN A 320 -3.76 24.46 -25.84
CA GLN A 320 -2.48 24.67 -26.51
C GLN A 320 -1.59 23.46 -26.25
N TRP A 321 -1.46 22.57 -27.23
CA TRP A 321 -0.49 21.48 -27.23
C TRP A 321 0.89 22.12 -27.09
N ARG A 322 1.55 21.91 -25.93
CA ARG A 322 2.92 22.35 -25.74
C ARG A 322 3.77 21.63 -26.78
N LYS A 323 4.39 22.37 -27.69
CA LYS A 323 5.47 21.84 -28.53
C LYS A 323 6.58 21.43 -27.58
N HIS A 324 6.85 20.14 -27.52
CA HIS A 324 7.95 19.63 -26.72
C HIS A 324 9.26 19.88 -27.45
N ASP A 325 10.34 20.14 -26.69
CA ASP A 325 11.67 20.37 -27.23
C ASP A 325 12.28 19.09 -27.80
N ALA A 326 13.24 19.21 -28.72
CA ALA A 326 13.91 18.08 -29.37
C ALA A 326 14.49 17.06 -28.36
N GLU A 327 14.95 17.54 -27.20
CA GLU A 327 15.45 16.72 -26.12
C GLU A 327 14.36 15.80 -25.53
N TRP A 328 13.12 16.30 -25.39
CA TRP A 328 11.99 15.49 -24.93
C TRP A 328 11.70 14.34 -25.88
N TYR A 329 11.71 14.60 -27.20
CA TYR A 329 11.49 13.55 -28.20
C TYR A 329 12.61 12.49 -28.20
N ALA A 330 13.88 12.92 -27.99
CA ALA A 330 14.99 12.01 -27.88
C ALA A 330 14.87 11.09 -26.66
N VAL A 331 14.53 11.65 -25.49
CA VAL A 331 14.29 10.88 -24.26
C VAL A 331 13.09 9.93 -24.41
N ALA A 332 12.02 10.36 -25.06
CA ALA A 332 10.87 9.53 -25.33
C ALA A 332 11.19 8.36 -26.25
N ALA A 333 11.98 8.59 -27.31
CA ALA A 333 12.45 7.57 -28.24
C ALA A 333 13.37 6.55 -27.55
N GLN A 334 14.28 7.01 -26.70
CA GLN A 334 15.15 6.13 -25.90
C GLN A 334 14.32 5.25 -24.95
N LYS A 335 13.38 5.81 -24.21
CA LYS A 335 12.49 5.04 -23.34
C LYS A 335 11.64 4.02 -24.11
N LYS A 336 11.22 4.37 -25.34
CA LYS A 336 10.50 3.44 -26.22
C LYS A 336 11.42 2.27 -26.64
N ALA A 337 12.67 2.56 -27.04
CA ALA A 337 13.64 1.54 -27.41
C ALA A 337 13.97 0.60 -26.25
N GLU A 338 14.24 1.14 -25.06
CA GLU A 338 14.48 0.35 -23.84
C GLU A 338 13.29 -0.57 -23.49
N ARG A 339 12.06 -0.07 -23.65
CA ARG A 339 10.86 -0.87 -23.41
C ARG A 339 10.74 -2.02 -24.41
N LEU A 340 10.99 -1.78 -25.68
CA LEU A 340 10.94 -2.80 -26.73
C LEU A 340 12.03 -3.87 -26.53
N GLN A 341 13.22 -3.44 -26.12
CA GLN A 341 14.30 -4.36 -25.80
C GLN A 341 13.90 -5.27 -24.63
N ARG A 342 13.39 -4.71 -23.54
CA ARG A 342 12.93 -5.50 -22.39
C ARG A 342 11.79 -6.45 -22.74
N GLU A 343 10.88 -6.04 -23.63
CA GLU A 343 9.81 -6.90 -24.10
C GLU A 343 10.38 -8.10 -24.91
N SER A 344 11.34 -7.85 -25.79
CA SER A 344 12.04 -8.91 -26.57
C SER A 344 12.77 -9.90 -25.64
N GLU A 345 13.47 -9.39 -24.62
CA GLU A 345 14.15 -10.22 -23.62
C GLU A 345 13.14 -11.05 -22.80
N GLY A 346 11.99 -10.46 -22.44
CA GLY A 346 10.91 -11.16 -21.75
C GLY A 346 10.30 -12.28 -22.60
N LEU A 347 10.08 -12.04 -23.87
CA LEU A 347 9.62 -13.08 -24.82
C LEU A 347 10.63 -14.21 -24.96
N ALA A 348 11.92 -13.90 -25.09
CA ALA A 348 12.98 -14.90 -25.12
C ALA A 348 13.02 -15.74 -23.83
N ALA A 349 12.75 -15.12 -22.67
CA ALA A 349 12.66 -15.84 -21.41
C ALA A 349 11.45 -16.79 -21.36
N ILE A 350 10.30 -16.41 -21.95
CA ILE A 350 9.11 -17.26 -22.08
C ILE A 350 9.43 -18.49 -22.95
N GLU A 351 10.08 -18.30 -24.10
CA GLU A 351 10.44 -19.39 -25.02
C GLU A 351 11.44 -20.38 -24.40
N GLN A 352 12.31 -19.91 -23.52
CA GLN A 352 13.22 -20.79 -22.76
C GLN A 352 12.50 -21.63 -21.71
N GLY A 353 11.21 -21.37 -21.45
CA GLY A 353 10.38 -22.07 -20.49
C GLY A 353 10.28 -21.39 -19.14
N LEU A 354 9.05 -21.35 -18.63
CA LEU A 354 8.68 -20.74 -17.37
C LEU A 354 8.78 -21.75 -16.22
N ASP A 355 9.13 -21.29 -15.05
CA ASP A 355 9.10 -22.06 -13.81
C ASP A 355 7.79 -21.90 -13.05
N THR A 356 7.15 -20.73 -13.20
CA THR A 356 5.92 -20.40 -12.47
C THR A 356 5.03 -19.46 -13.28
N ILE A 357 3.73 -19.68 -13.20
CA ILE A 357 2.69 -18.78 -13.73
C ILE A 357 1.83 -18.31 -12.55
N LEU A 358 1.79 -17.00 -12.32
CA LEU A 358 0.95 -16.34 -11.32
C LEU A 358 -0.12 -15.51 -12.02
N ILE A 359 -1.38 -15.78 -11.73
CA ILE A 359 -2.53 -15.07 -12.30
C ILE A 359 -3.32 -14.43 -11.18
N GLY A 360 -3.22 -13.11 -11.04
CA GLY A 360 -4.06 -12.31 -10.17
C GLY A 360 -5.20 -11.67 -10.97
N SER A 361 -6.36 -12.33 -11.02
CA SER A 361 -7.48 -11.91 -11.86
C SER A 361 -8.66 -11.42 -11.06
N ARG A 362 -9.17 -10.23 -11.43
CA ARG A 362 -10.45 -9.69 -10.94
C ARG A 362 -11.59 -9.92 -11.91
N SER A 363 -11.35 -9.77 -13.19
CA SER A 363 -12.38 -9.76 -14.24
C SER A 363 -12.07 -10.63 -15.44
N VAL A 364 -10.83 -11.07 -15.60
CA VAL A 364 -10.39 -11.90 -16.72
C VAL A 364 -10.57 -13.37 -16.35
N ASP A 365 -11.09 -14.18 -17.27
CA ASP A 365 -11.12 -15.63 -17.07
C ASP A 365 -9.68 -16.17 -17.06
N PRO A 366 -9.23 -16.80 -15.97
CA PRO A 366 -7.89 -17.38 -15.90
C PRO A 366 -7.64 -18.46 -16.96
N CYS A 367 -8.68 -19.16 -17.40
CA CYS A 367 -8.56 -20.24 -18.40
C CYS A 367 -8.01 -19.71 -19.72
N SER A 368 -8.43 -18.53 -20.17
CA SER A 368 -7.91 -17.93 -21.42
C SER A 368 -6.43 -17.61 -21.36
N LEU A 369 -5.91 -17.26 -20.19
CA LEU A 369 -4.48 -17.05 -19.98
C LEU A 369 -3.72 -18.37 -19.88
N LEU A 370 -4.32 -19.36 -19.24
CA LEU A 370 -3.73 -20.71 -19.16
C LEU A 370 -3.66 -21.38 -20.54
N ASP A 371 -4.67 -21.22 -21.40
CA ASP A 371 -4.64 -21.71 -22.78
C ASP A 371 -3.45 -21.14 -23.57
N LEU A 372 -3.09 -19.89 -23.32
CA LEU A 372 -1.97 -19.22 -23.98
C LEU A 372 -0.59 -19.62 -23.42
N LEU A 373 -0.50 -19.89 -22.12
CA LEU A 373 0.78 -19.91 -21.39
C LEU A 373 1.19 -21.28 -20.86
N TYR A 374 0.23 -22.21 -20.70
CA TYR A 374 0.50 -23.47 -20.00
C TYR A 374 1.56 -24.33 -20.71
N ASP A 375 1.60 -24.29 -22.04
CA ASP A 375 2.60 -25.03 -22.81
C ASP A 375 4.02 -24.51 -22.59
N LYS A 376 4.16 -23.21 -22.31
CA LYS A 376 5.45 -22.57 -21.98
C LYS A 376 5.94 -22.86 -20.56
N LEU A 377 5.07 -23.42 -19.70
CA LEU A 377 5.43 -23.83 -18.36
C LEU A 377 6.19 -25.15 -18.41
N ARG A 378 7.32 -25.22 -17.73
CA ARG A 378 8.13 -26.45 -17.62
C ARG A 378 7.39 -27.53 -16.81
N PRO A 379 7.70 -28.81 -17.03
CA PRO A 379 7.31 -29.85 -16.08
C PRO A 379 7.80 -29.54 -14.68
N SER A 380 7.01 -29.90 -13.68
CA SER A 380 7.18 -29.49 -12.27
C SER A 380 7.06 -27.99 -12.00
N GLY A 381 6.63 -27.21 -12.99
CA GLY A 381 6.32 -25.80 -12.83
C GLY A 381 5.02 -25.57 -12.06
N ASN A 382 4.95 -24.44 -11.34
CA ASN A 382 3.82 -24.09 -10.51
C ASN A 382 2.84 -23.18 -11.24
N VAL A 383 1.55 -23.41 -11.04
CA VAL A 383 0.46 -22.50 -11.44
C VAL A 383 -0.23 -22.01 -10.20
N VAL A 384 -0.36 -20.70 -10.03
CA VAL A 384 -1.14 -20.12 -8.95
C VAL A 384 -2.12 -19.11 -9.52
N VAL A 385 -3.39 -19.29 -9.18
CA VAL A 385 -4.48 -18.39 -9.59
C VAL A 385 -5.08 -17.77 -8.35
N TYR A 386 -5.10 -16.44 -8.31
CA TYR A 386 -5.81 -15.66 -7.31
C TYR A 386 -7.01 -14.96 -7.93
N SER A 387 -8.15 -15.04 -7.26
CA SER A 387 -9.32 -14.25 -7.64
C SER A 387 -10.19 -13.95 -6.40
N PRO A 388 -10.82 -12.76 -6.31
CA PRO A 388 -11.87 -12.51 -5.33
C PRO A 388 -13.10 -13.39 -5.55
N THR A 389 -13.23 -14.00 -6.72
CA THR A 389 -14.38 -14.79 -7.15
C THR A 389 -14.01 -16.27 -7.24
N ILE A 390 -14.65 -17.12 -6.43
CA ILE A 390 -14.38 -18.56 -6.37
C ILE A 390 -14.60 -19.25 -7.72
N GLN A 391 -15.55 -18.78 -8.51
CA GLN A 391 -15.89 -19.35 -9.82
C GLN A 391 -14.71 -19.34 -10.79
N HIS A 392 -13.87 -18.29 -10.76
CA HIS A 392 -12.65 -18.23 -11.56
C HIS A 392 -11.66 -19.34 -11.16
N CYS A 393 -11.46 -19.53 -9.87
CA CYS A 393 -10.59 -20.59 -9.36
C CYS A 393 -11.14 -21.99 -9.68
N GLN A 394 -12.46 -22.20 -9.56
CA GLN A 394 -13.09 -23.49 -9.88
C GLN A 394 -13.00 -23.83 -11.37
N ARG A 395 -13.18 -22.85 -12.26
CA ARG A 395 -12.96 -23.04 -13.72
C ARG A 395 -11.53 -23.42 -14.01
N ALA A 396 -10.57 -22.66 -13.47
CA ALA A 396 -9.16 -22.95 -13.62
C ALA A 396 -8.80 -24.33 -13.04
N GLN A 397 -9.37 -24.74 -11.90
CA GLN A 397 -9.15 -26.04 -11.31
C GLN A 397 -9.62 -27.18 -12.22
N ARG A 398 -10.82 -27.04 -12.82
CA ARG A 398 -11.34 -28.01 -13.79
C ARG A 398 -10.43 -28.09 -15.01
N TRP A 399 -10.06 -26.94 -15.58
CA TRP A 399 -9.20 -26.82 -16.72
C TRP A 399 -7.83 -27.50 -16.49
N LEU A 400 -7.20 -27.27 -15.32
CA LEU A 400 -5.93 -27.88 -14.93
C LEU A 400 -6.06 -29.41 -14.72
N ARG A 401 -7.18 -29.87 -14.16
CA ARG A 401 -7.45 -31.29 -13.93
C ARG A 401 -7.55 -32.06 -15.24
N GLU A 402 -8.25 -31.51 -16.22
CA GLU A 402 -8.38 -32.10 -17.56
C GLU A 402 -7.02 -32.25 -18.27
N ARG A 403 -6.04 -31.44 -17.90
CA ARG A 403 -4.66 -31.49 -18.43
C ARG A 403 -3.68 -32.24 -17.51
N GLY A 404 -4.19 -32.98 -16.56
CA GLY A 404 -3.39 -33.86 -15.70
C GLY A 404 -2.51 -33.14 -14.69
N ALA A 405 -2.77 -31.88 -14.38
CA ALA A 405 -2.07 -31.18 -13.29
C ALA A 405 -2.33 -31.88 -11.95
N ILE A 406 -1.34 -31.89 -11.08
CA ILE A 406 -1.42 -32.52 -9.75
C ILE A 406 -1.31 -31.49 -8.62
N HIS A 407 -1.44 -31.99 -7.40
CA HIS A 407 -1.29 -31.18 -6.17
C HIS A 407 -2.15 -29.90 -6.20
N MET A 408 -3.41 -30.06 -6.64
CA MET A 408 -4.35 -28.93 -6.70
C MET A 408 -4.88 -28.61 -5.33
N VAL A 409 -4.60 -27.41 -4.84
CA VAL A 409 -5.07 -26.89 -3.56
C VAL A 409 -5.83 -25.60 -3.79
N LEU A 410 -7.12 -25.58 -3.47
CA LEU A 410 -7.93 -24.38 -3.43
C LEU A 410 -8.07 -23.92 -1.98
N SER A 411 -7.56 -22.74 -1.67
CA SER A 411 -7.52 -22.18 -0.31
C SER A 411 -8.44 -20.98 -0.19
N ASP A 412 -9.19 -20.96 0.90
CA ASP A 412 -9.92 -19.82 1.42
C ASP A 412 -9.39 -19.52 2.82
N GLN A 413 -8.73 -18.37 2.97
CA GLN A 413 -8.08 -18.00 4.23
C GLN A 413 -8.92 -17.00 5.00
N MET A 414 -9.13 -17.26 6.28
CA MET A 414 -9.73 -16.34 7.23
C MET A 414 -8.64 -15.69 8.07
N TYR A 415 -8.63 -14.36 8.12
CA TYR A 415 -7.69 -13.58 8.91
C TYR A 415 -8.45 -12.66 9.86
N ARG A 416 -8.18 -12.79 11.17
CA ARG A 416 -8.82 -11.96 12.20
C ARG A 416 -7.77 -11.29 13.08
N VAL A 417 -7.84 -9.98 13.16
CA VAL A 417 -7.04 -9.20 14.11
C VAL A 417 -7.73 -9.24 15.47
N GLN A 418 -6.96 -9.56 16.50
CA GLN A 418 -7.43 -9.58 17.89
C GLN A 418 -7.06 -8.27 18.58
N GLN A 419 -7.97 -7.73 19.37
CA GLN A 419 -7.67 -6.69 20.33
C GLN A 419 -7.25 -7.38 21.63
N VAL A 420 -5.99 -7.19 22.00
CA VAL A 420 -5.44 -7.69 23.26
C VAL A 420 -5.47 -6.54 24.26
N LEU A 421 -6.19 -6.74 25.35
CA LEU A 421 -6.31 -5.81 26.48
C LEU A 421 -5.96 -6.58 27.77
N PRO A 422 -5.58 -5.90 28.87
CA PRO A 422 -5.48 -6.54 30.16
C PRO A 422 -6.76 -7.33 30.47
N ASP A 423 -6.61 -8.60 30.82
CA ASP A 423 -7.68 -9.55 31.18
C ASP A 423 -8.74 -9.83 30.10
N ARG A 424 -8.58 -9.29 28.89
CA ARG A 424 -9.55 -9.46 27.79
C ARG A 424 -8.87 -9.54 26.44
N THR A 425 -9.25 -10.53 25.67
CA THR A 425 -8.87 -10.65 24.26
C THR A 425 -10.12 -10.96 23.44
N HIS A 426 -10.38 -10.15 22.42
CA HIS A 426 -11.49 -10.37 21.51
C HIS A 426 -11.17 -9.86 20.09
N PRO A 427 -11.84 -10.40 19.04
CA PRO A 427 -11.66 -9.90 17.69
C PRO A 427 -12.04 -8.42 17.57
N LEU A 428 -11.35 -7.68 16.71
CA LEU A 428 -11.81 -6.36 16.31
C LEU A 428 -13.17 -6.50 15.61
N MET A 429 -14.13 -5.63 15.99
CA MET A 429 -15.50 -5.70 15.45
C MET A 429 -15.57 -5.29 13.97
N SER A 430 -14.82 -4.24 13.60
CA SER A 430 -14.81 -3.74 12.22
C SER A 430 -13.50 -4.16 11.55
N GLN A 431 -13.52 -5.32 10.88
CA GLN A 431 -12.40 -5.81 10.09
C GLN A 431 -12.88 -6.68 8.93
N MET A 432 -12.09 -6.71 7.87
CA MET A 432 -12.30 -7.62 6.76
C MET A 432 -11.69 -8.98 7.10
N VAL A 433 -12.54 -9.98 7.23
CA VAL A 433 -12.14 -11.35 7.57
C VAL A 433 -11.94 -12.18 6.32
N VAL A 434 -12.79 -11.97 5.30
CA VAL A 434 -12.77 -12.72 4.04
C VAL A 434 -11.97 -11.95 3.00
N GLY A 435 -11.17 -12.66 2.20
CA GLY A 435 -10.45 -12.13 1.04
C GLY A 435 -10.85 -12.88 -0.23
N GLY A 436 -9.94 -12.98 -1.18
CA GLY A 436 -10.12 -13.81 -2.37
C GLY A 436 -9.71 -15.27 -2.12
N TYR A 437 -9.68 -16.04 -3.20
CA TYR A 437 -9.37 -17.46 -3.23
C TYR A 437 -8.04 -17.69 -3.94
N VAL A 438 -7.25 -18.63 -3.45
CA VAL A 438 -5.96 -19.03 -4.04
C VAL A 438 -6.04 -20.49 -4.48
N LEU A 439 -5.88 -20.72 -5.77
CA LEU A 439 -5.72 -22.05 -6.35
C LEU A 439 -4.26 -22.26 -6.71
N ALA A 440 -3.66 -23.34 -6.26
CA ALA A 440 -2.31 -23.77 -6.66
C ALA A 440 -2.36 -25.14 -7.34
N ALA A 441 -1.48 -25.37 -8.28
CA ALA A 441 -1.32 -26.66 -8.97
C ALA A 441 0.11 -26.79 -9.50
N ILE A 442 0.51 -28.03 -9.80
CA ILE A 442 1.82 -28.36 -10.41
C ILE A 442 1.59 -29.06 -11.75
N LYS A 443 2.28 -28.58 -12.81
CA LYS A 443 2.29 -29.22 -14.10
C LYS A 443 3.16 -30.48 -14.05
N VAL A 444 2.65 -31.56 -14.58
CA VAL A 444 3.42 -32.80 -14.79
C VAL A 444 3.53 -33.12 -16.29
N ILE A 445 4.49 -33.95 -16.64
CA ILE A 445 4.53 -34.52 -17.99
C ILE A 445 3.32 -35.44 -18.12
N GLY A 446 2.43 -35.14 -19.06
CA GLY A 446 1.26 -35.93 -19.32
C GLY A 446 1.68 -37.38 -19.58
N GLY A 447 1.23 -38.30 -18.74
CA GLY A 447 1.19 -39.69 -19.13
C GLY A 447 0.38 -39.76 -20.43
N SER A 448 0.92 -40.43 -21.43
CA SER A 448 0.31 -40.68 -22.74
C SER A 448 -1.21 -40.80 -22.60
N GLU A 449 -1.97 -39.96 -23.29
CA GLU A 449 -3.38 -40.20 -23.51
C GLU A 449 -3.63 -41.65 -23.81
N LYS A 450 -4.19 -42.40 -22.90
CA LYS A 450 -4.89 -43.61 -23.27
C LYS A 450 -6.13 -43.16 -24.04
N LYS A 451 -5.99 -43.08 -25.37
CA LYS A 451 -7.14 -43.09 -26.24
C LYS A 451 -7.84 -44.41 -26.01
N GLU A 452 -8.95 -44.41 -25.31
CA GLU A 452 -10.02 -45.40 -25.44
C GLU A 452 -10.98 -44.96 -26.54
#